data_4e97df45c363e4b794cf01fdd9cad9f0
#
_entry.id   4e97df45c363e4b794cf01fdd9cad9f0
#
_cell.length_a   1.000
_cell.length_b   1.000
_cell.length_c   1.000
_cell.angle_alpha   90.00
_cell.angle_beta   90.00
_cell.angle_gamma   90.00
#
_symmetry.space_group_name_H-M   'P 1'
#
loop_
_entity.id
_entity.type
_entity.pdbx_description
1 polymer ?
#
loop_
_entity_poly.entity_id
_entity_poly.type
_entity_poly.pdbx_seq_one_letter_code
_entity_poly.pdbx_strand_id
1 'polypeptide(L)'
;VALQFPAGLKRRGYAIAQELRAAGFEVILSGDPCYGACDLALDTLEVADVLVHFGHAPVGDRDRVIFEPVPLDFDPSMVQEALPLLRGPRIGLVTTVQHVHLLEAVAGELRRAGF
;
A
#
# COMPACT_ATOMS: atom_id res chain seq x y z
N VAL A 1 -15.86 2.66 12.56
CA VAL A 1 -14.62 2.58 11.79
C VAL A 1 -14.84 3.16 10.40
N ALA A 2 -13.98 4.05 9.93
CA ALA A 2 -13.97 4.52 8.55
C ALA A 2 -12.90 3.76 7.75
N LEU A 3 -13.19 3.45 6.48
CA LEU A 3 -12.27 2.78 5.58
C LEU A 3 -12.05 3.65 4.34
N GLN A 4 -10.79 3.86 3.96
CA GLN A 4 -10.40 4.58 2.74
C GLN A 4 -9.51 3.71 1.87
N PHE A 5 -9.83 3.66 0.57
CA PHE A 5 -9.12 2.84 -0.41
C PHE A 5 -8.70 3.66 -1.63
N PRO A 6 -7.50 3.44 -2.18
CA PRO A 6 -7.18 3.91 -3.52
C PRO A 6 -8.14 3.29 -4.56
N ALA A 7 -8.30 3.97 -5.69
CA ALA A 7 -9.28 3.60 -6.71
C ALA A 7 -9.20 2.12 -7.13
N GLY A 8 -7.99 1.59 -7.27
CA GLY A 8 -7.75 0.18 -7.66
C GLY A 8 -8.21 -0.85 -6.62
N LEU A 9 -8.38 -0.45 -5.36
CA LEU A 9 -8.78 -1.33 -4.26
C LEU A 9 -10.24 -1.16 -3.83
N LYS A 10 -10.96 -0.15 -4.32
CA LYS A 10 -12.34 0.16 -3.88
C LYS A 10 -13.29 -1.03 -4.00
N ARG A 11 -13.12 -1.88 -5.01
CA ARG A 11 -13.95 -3.09 -5.17
C ARG A 11 -13.79 -4.08 -4.02
N ARG A 12 -12.59 -4.17 -3.44
CA ARG A 12 -12.32 -5.02 -2.27
C ARG A 12 -12.86 -4.41 -0.97
N GLY A 13 -12.98 -3.10 -0.93
CA GLY A 13 -13.44 -2.35 0.25
C GLY A 13 -14.82 -2.77 0.72
N TYR A 14 -15.73 -3.12 -0.20
CA TYR A 14 -17.06 -3.59 0.18
C TYR A 14 -17.01 -4.92 0.94
N ALA A 15 -16.22 -5.89 0.48
CA ALA A 15 -16.06 -7.18 1.15
C ALA A 15 -15.47 -7.00 2.56
N ILE A 16 -14.40 -6.20 2.69
CA ILE A 16 -13.78 -5.89 3.99
C ILE A 16 -14.79 -5.21 4.93
N ALA A 17 -15.59 -4.27 4.42
CA ALA A 17 -16.63 -3.62 5.21
C ALA A 17 -17.68 -4.61 5.73
N GLN A 18 -18.06 -5.61 4.92
CA GLN A 18 -19.00 -6.64 5.35
C GLN A 18 -18.42 -7.56 6.42
N GLU A 19 -17.15 -7.93 6.30
CA GLU A 19 -16.46 -8.73 7.33
C GLU A 19 -16.38 -7.98 8.66
N LEU A 20 -16.04 -6.69 8.64
CA LEU A 20 -16.01 -5.87 9.85
C LEU A 20 -17.40 -5.68 10.45
N ARG A 21 -18.44 -5.49 9.64
CA ARG A 21 -19.82 -5.42 10.13
C ARG A 21 -20.27 -6.73 10.77
N ALA A 22 -19.90 -7.85 10.17
CA ALA A 22 -20.18 -9.18 10.75
C ALA A 22 -19.44 -9.39 12.09
N ALA A 23 -18.28 -8.72 12.29
CA ALA A 23 -17.55 -8.70 13.55
C ALA A 23 -18.11 -7.67 14.57
N GLY A 24 -19.20 -6.96 14.24
CA GLY A 24 -19.89 -6.04 15.16
C GLY A 24 -19.47 -4.58 15.07
N PHE A 25 -18.68 -4.19 14.07
CA PHE A 25 -18.30 -2.79 13.87
C PHE A 25 -19.32 -2.02 13.02
N GLU A 26 -19.56 -0.76 13.37
CA GLU A 26 -20.16 0.20 12.44
C GLU A 26 -19.10 0.66 11.44
N VAL A 27 -19.40 0.55 10.14
CA VAL A 27 -18.41 0.79 9.07
C VAL A 27 -18.91 1.82 8.07
N ILE A 28 -18.08 2.83 7.85
CA ILE A 28 -18.23 3.87 6.84
C ILE A 28 -17.20 3.61 5.74
N LEU A 29 -17.61 3.64 4.48
CA LEU A 29 -16.71 3.61 3.32
C LEU A 29 -16.55 5.03 2.77
N SER A 30 -15.34 5.57 2.75
CA SER A 30 -15.06 6.83 2.05
C SER A 30 -15.25 6.64 0.55
N GLY A 31 -16.09 7.47 -0.05
CA GLY A 31 -16.33 7.52 -1.48
C GLY A 31 -15.28 8.33 -2.26
N ASP A 32 -14.51 9.17 -1.55
CA ASP A 32 -13.58 10.11 -2.16
C ASP A 32 -12.44 9.44 -2.91
N PRO A 33 -11.90 10.10 -3.94
CA PRO A 33 -10.64 9.69 -4.54
C PRO A 33 -9.53 9.64 -3.49
N CYS A 34 -8.60 8.69 -3.63
CA CYS A 34 -7.42 8.61 -2.78
C CYS A 34 -6.19 8.32 -3.64
N TYR A 35 -5.24 9.22 -3.60
CA TYR A 35 -4.04 9.19 -4.46
C TYR A 35 -2.75 8.96 -3.66
N GLY A 36 -2.79 9.01 -2.34
CA GLY A 36 -1.62 8.83 -1.50
C GLY A 36 -1.92 8.98 -0.01
N ALA A 37 -0.92 8.74 0.84
CA ALA A 37 -1.02 8.92 2.28
C ALA A 37 -1.15 10.40 2.72
N CYS A 38 -1.01 11.35 1.80
CA CYS A 38 -1.29 12.76 2.02
C CYS A 38 -2.76 13.14 1.76
N ASP A 39 -3.55 12.21 1.21
CA ASP A 39 -4.94 12.41 0.80
C ASP A 39 -5.86 11.57 1.69
N LEU A 40 -5.82 11.87 2.99
CA LEU A 40 -6.59 11.14 4.01
C LEU A 40 -7.99 11.73 4.16
N ALA A 41 -9.01 10.87 4.20
CA ALA A 41 -10.39 11.22 4.49
C ALA A 41 -10.60 11.53 5.99
N LEU A 42 -9.90 12.57 6.50
CA LEU A 42 -9.89 12.93 7.92
C LEU A 42 -11.24 13.43 8.42
N ASP A 43 -12.08 13.96 7.56
CA ASP A 43 -13.47 14.35 7.85
C ASP A 43 -14.31 13.17 8.35
N THR A 44 -13.99 11.95 7.93
CA THR A 44 -14.67 10.75 8.44
C THR A 44 -14.45 10.54 9.95
N LEU A 45 -13.39 11.12 10.53
CA LEU A 45 -13.11 11.04 11.97
C LEU A 45 -14.04 11.92 12.83
N GLU A 46 -14.88 12.74 12.21
CA GLU A 46 -15.97 13.44 12.91
C GLU A 46 -17.08 12.49 13.36
N VAL A 47 -17.23 11.35 12.65
CA VAL A 47 -18.29 10.36 12.86
C VAL A 47 -17.77 8.93 13.07
N ALA A 48 -16.47 8.72 13.00
CA ALA A 48 -15.81 7.43 13.25
C ALA A 48 -14.67 7.57 14.26
N ASP A 49 -14.44 6.53 15.06
CA ASP A 49 -13.36 6.52 16.06
C ASP A 49 -11.99 6.39 15.41
N VAL A 50 -11.90 5.69 14.27
CA VAL A 50 -10.64 5.39 13.59
C VAL A 50 -10.85 5.36 12.09
N LEU A 51 -9.85 5.82 11.34
CA LEU A 51 -9.73 5.69 9.89
C LEU A 51 -8.69 4.62 9.56
N VAL A 52 -9.07 3.60 8.82
CA VAL A 52 -8.15 2.63 8.23
C VAL A 52 -7.90 3.01 6.78
N HIS A 53 -6.67 3.40 6.49
CA HIS A 53 -6.22 3.84 5.17
C HIS A 53 -5.39 2.75 4.51
N PHE A 54 -5.86 2.22 3.39
CA PHE A 54 -5.27 1.08 2.71
C PHE A 54 -4.30 1.47 1.60
N GLY A 55 -3.27 0.66 1.42
CA GLY A 55 -2.41 0.65 0.24
C GLY A 55 -1.28 1.69 0.22
N HIS A 56 -1.08 2.48 1.27
CA HIS A 56 0.00 3.45 1.34
C HIS A 56 0.79 3.33 2.64
N ALA A 57 2.07 3.71 2.60
CA ALA A 57 2.88 3.87 3.80
C ALA A 57 2.51 5.16 4.55
N PRO A 58 2.63 5.20 5.88
CA PRO A 58 2.34 6.41 6.65
C PRO A 58 3.26 7.57 6.25
N VAL A 59 2.69 8.77 6.21
CA VAL A 59 3.42 10.03 6.09
C VAL A 59 3.22 10.80 7.38
N GLY A 60 4.22 10.74 8.26
CA GLY A 60 4.14 11.28 9.61
C GLY A 60 3.26 10.45 10.55
N ASP A 61 3.21 10.87 11.80
CA ASP A 61 2.32 10.30 12.80
C ASP A 61 0.93 10.95 12.70
N ARG A 62 -0.12 10.13 12.73
CA ARG A 62 -1.50 10.57 12.61
C ARG A 62 -2.35 9.87 13.67
N ASP A 63 -2.84 10.65 14.61
CA ASP A 63 -3.78 10.15 15.61
C ASP A 63 -5.03 9.54 14.94
N ARG A 64 -5.50 8.42 15.46
CA ARG A 64 -6.68 7.69 14.98
C ARG A 64 -6.64 7.25 13.50
N VAL A 65 -5.45 7.19 12.87
CA VAL A 65 -5.29 6.66 11.51
C VAL A 65 -4.43 5.40 11.54
N ILE A 66 -4.97 4.30 11.05
CA ILE A 66 -4.25 3.04 10.83
C ILE A 66 -3.92 2.94 9.34
N PHE A 67 -2.64 2.76 9.02
CA PHE A 67 -2.19 2.49 7.66
C PHE A 67 -2.06 0.97 7.48
N GLU A 68 -2.85 0.44 6.55
CA GLU A 68 -2.83 -0.98 6.20
C GLU A 68 -2.14 -1.17 4.86
N PRO A 69 -0.91 -1.68 4.83
CA PRO A 69 -0.24 -2.04 3.59
C PRO A 69 -1.03 -3.15 2.87
N VAL A 70 -1.14 -3.04 1.56
CA VAL A 70 -1.73 -4.08 0.73
C VAL A 70 -0.63 -4.67 -0.14
N PRO A 71 0.04 -5.75 0.30
CA PRO A 71 1.10 -6.38 -0.47
C PRO A 71 0.59 -6.85 -1.84
N LEU A 72 1.40 -6.60 -2.87
CA LEU A 72 1.17 -7.07 -4.23
C LEU A 72 2.42 -7.82 -4.69
N ASP A 73 2.22 -9.04 -5.17
CA ASP A 73 3.29 -9.86 -5.67
C ASP A 73 3.56 -9.63 -7.15
N PHE A 74 4.82 -9.77 -7.54
CA PHE A 74 5.28 -9.87 -8.92
C PHE A 74 6.48 -10.82 -8.97
N ASP A 75 6.83 -11.30 -10.16
CA ASP A 75 8.02 -12.12 -10.34
C ASP A 75 9.29 -11.26 -10.27
N PRO A 76 10.16 -11.40 -9.24
CA PRO A 76 11.39 -10.64 -9.11
C PRO A 76 12.33 -10.78 -10.32
N SER A 77 12.25 -11.87 -11.08
CA SER A 77 13.07 -12.09 -12.28
C SER A 77 12.79 -11.09 -13.40
N MET A 78 11.66 -10.38 -13.36
CA MET A 78 11.35 -9.29 -14.31
C MET A 78 12.42 -8.19 -14.32
N VAL A 79 13.19 -8.02 -13.25
CA VAL A 79 14.29 -7.06 -13.20
C VAL A 79 15.37 -7.35 -14.27
N GLN A 80 15.46 -8.58 -14.76
CA GLN A 80 16.40 -8.97 -15.81
C GLN A 80 16.17 -8.17 -17.11
N GLU A 81 14.93 -7.77 -17.40
CA GLU A 81 14.62 -6.91 -18.54
C GLU A 81 15.24 -5.51 -18.42
N ALA A 82 15.47 -5.05 -17.20
CA ALA A 82 16.08 -3.74 -16.93
C ALA A 82 17.63 -3.76 -16.97
N LEU A 83 18.27 -4.94 -16.88
CA LEU A 83 19.74 -5.05 -16.80
C LEU A 83 20.48 -4.29 -17.91
N PRO A 84 20.03 -4.30 -19.21
CA PRO A 84 20.70 -3.56 -20.27
C PRO A 84 20.69 -2.04 -20.05
N LEU A 85 19.80 -1.53 -19.20
CA LEU A 85 19.63 -0.11 -18.91
C LEU A 85 20.45 0.35 -17.70
N LEU A 86 20.88 -0.59 -16.86
CA LEU A 86 21.61 -0.29 -15.62
C LEU A 86 23.03 0.18 -15.93
N ARG A 87 23.53 1.12 -15.14
CA ARG A 87 24.87 1.67 -15.29
C ARG A 87 25.54 1.79 -13.92
N GLY A 88 26.81 1.44 -13.88
CA GLY A 88 27.66 1.54 -12.68
C GLY A 88 27.54 0.34 -11.74
N PRO A 89 28.46 0.24 -10.78
CA PRO A 89 28.60 -0.93 -9.90
C PRO A 89 27.66 -0.91 -8.68
N ARG A 90 26.93 0.18 -8.47
CA ARG A 90 26.03 0.35 -7.32
C ARG A 90 24.66 0.78 -7.80
N ILE A 91 23.66 -0.04 -7.48
CA ILE A 91 22.26 0.19 -7.85
C ILE A 91 21.45 0.44 -6.59
N GLY A 92 20.75 1.57 -6.55
CA GLY A 92 19.76 1.85 -5.52
C GLY A 92 18.39 1.26 -5.92
N LEU A 93 17.78 0.48 -5.01
CA LEU A 93 16.45 -0.04 -5.19
C LEU A 93 15.46 0.79 -4.38
N VAL A 94 14.40 1.25 -5.02
CA VAL A 94 13.30 2.00 -4.41
C VAL A 94 11.99 1.40 -4.89
N THR A 95 11.03 1.27 -3.98
CA THR A 95 9.70 0.76 -4.31
C THR A 95 8.63 1.38 -3.42
N THR A 96 7.37 1.14 -3.76
CA THR A 96 6.24 1.46 -2.92
C THR A 96 6.03 0.39 -1.85
N VAL A 97 5.27 0.72 -0.80
CA VAL A 97 5.02 -0.20 0.33
C VAL A 97 4.42 -1.55 -0.10
N GLN A 98 3.69 -1.58 -1.21
CA GLN A 98 3.06 -2.78 -1.74
C GLN A 98 4.08 -3.86 -2.13
N HIS A 99 5.29 -3.47 -2.51
CA HIS A 99 6.32 -4.37 -3.03
C HIS A 99 7.57 -4.47 -2.16
N VAL A 100 7.58 -3.81 -1.00
CA VAL A 100 8.77 -3.75 -0.13
C VAL A 100 9.26 -5.13 0.29
N HIS A 101 8.34 -6.08 0.46
CA HIS A 101 8.63 -7.46 0.82
C HIS A 101 9.41 -8.23 -0.27
N LEU A 102 9.40 -7.74 -1.52
CA LEU A 102 10.12 -8.36 -2.64
C LEU A 102 11.51 -7.73 -2.91
N LEU A 103 11.88 -6.64 -2.21
CA LEU A 103 13.14 -5.94 -2.46
C LEU A 103 14.36 -6.83 -2.35
N GLU A 104 14.44 -7.72 -1.36
CA GLU A 104 15.60 -8.61 -1.20
C GLU A 104 15.66 -9.66 -2.31
N ALA A 105 14.53 -10.15 -2.79
CA ALA A 105 14.47 -11.06 -3.93
C ALA A 105 14.99 -10.38 -5.21
N VAL A 106 14.53 -9.14 -5.47
CA VAL A 106 15.03 -8.31 -6.59
C VAL A 106 16.53 -8.04 -6.45
N ALA A 107 17.00 -7.68 -5.25
CA ALA A 107 18.43 -7.48 -4.99
C ALA A 107 19.24 -8.76 -5.27
N GLY A 108 18.69 -9.93 -4.94
CA GLY A 108 19.29 -11.23 -5.24
C GLY A 108 19.44 -11.47 -6.75
N GLU A 109 18.43 -11.10 -7.56
CA GLU A 109 18.53 -11.18 -9.03
C GLU A 109 19.64 -10.26 -9.56
N LEU A 110 19.71 -9.02 -9.08
CA LEU A 110 20.75 -8.06 -9.50
C LEU A 110 22.15 -8.55 -9.12
N ARG A 111 22.34 -9.08 -7.90
CA ARG A 111 23.63 -9.65 -7.49
C ARG A 111 24.05 -10.83 -8.38
N ARG A 112 23.13 -11.71 -8.77
CA ARG A 112 23.42 -12.80 -9.73
C ARG A 112 23.82 -12.29 -11.11
N ALA A 113 23.33 -11.12 -11.49
CA ALA A 113 23.70 -10.45 -12.73
C ALA A 113 25.01 -9.62 -12.64
N GLY A 114 25.65 -9.54 -11.47
CA GLY A 114 26.93 -8.87 -11.29
C GLY A 114 26.86 -7.41 -10.82
N PHE A 115 25.71 -6.98 -10.28
CA PHE A 115 25.52 -5.64 -9.69
C PHE A 115 25.65 -5.66 -8.17
#